data_1dac1d77a69451dade5e1a66e2e1c45c
#
_entry.id   1dac1d77a69451dade5e1a66e2e1c45c
#
_cell.length_a   1.000
_cell.length_b   1.000
_cell.length_c   1.000
_cell.angle_alpha   90.00
_cell.angle_beta   90.00
_cell.angle_gamma   90.00
#
_symmetry.space_group_name_H-M   'P 1'
#
loop_
_entity.id
_entity.type
_entity.pdbx_description
1 polymer ?
#
loop_
_entity_poly.entity_id
_entity_poly.type
_entity_poly.pdbx_seq_one_letter_code
_entity_poly.pdbx_strand_id
1 'polypeptide(L)'
;MNVAIIGAGAAGCLAAIQIKRNNPKVNVTVYEAGIKPLIKVAITGGGRCNLTNSFDGIRSLDEAYPRGARLLKRLFRTFDYSDVYQWFESEGVSLTTQDDECVFLYRKMLWRS
;
A
#
# COMPACT_ATOMS: atom_id res chain seq x y z
N MET A 1 2.48 -3.20 -25.99
CA MET A 1 3.22 -3.89 -24.94
C MET A 1 2.26 -4.62 -24.03
N ASN A 2 2.59 -5.81 -23.66
CA ASN A 2 1.83 -6.60 -22.67
C ASN A 2 2.67 -6.73 -21.40
N VAL A 3 2.05 -6.48 -20.25
CA VAL A 3 2.68 -6.59 -18.94
C VAL A 3 1.94 -7.64 -18.12
N ALA A 4 2.69 -8.58 -17.57
CA ALA A 4 2.18 -9.57 -16.64
C ALA A 4 2.68 -9.24 -15.23
N ILE A 5 1.76 -9.20 -14.26
CA ILE A 5 2.08 -9.03 -12.85
C ILE A 5 1.72 -10.32 -12.11
N ILE A 6 2.68 -10.85 -11.39
CA ILE A 6 2.51 -12.08 -10.63
C ILE A 6 2.22 -11.72 -9.18
N GLY A 7 1.03 -12.05 -8.72
CA GLY A 7 0.54 -11.75 -7.39
C GLY A 7 -0.38 -10.54 -7.34
N ALA A 8 -1.62 -10.74 -6.89
CA ALA A 8 -2.64 -9.70 -6.74
C ALA A 8 -2.76 -9.24 -5.28
N GLY A 9 -1.61 -9.04 -4.61
CA GLY A 9 -1.54 -8.39 -3.32
C GLY A 9 -1.49 -6.86 -3.46
N ALA A 10 -1.19 -6.17 -2.37
CA ALA A 10 -1.12 -4.70 -2.36
C ALA A 10 -0.13 -4.16 -3.40
N ALA A 11 1.07 -4.72 -3.46
CA ALA A 11 2.10 -4.27 -4.39
C ALA A 11 1.72 -4.51 -5.86
N GLY A 12 1.22 -5.70 -6.17
CA GLY A 12 0.83 -6.05 -7.54
C GLY A 12 -0.35 -5.23 -8.04
N CYS A 13 -1.34 -5.01 -7.20
CA CYS A 13 -2.50 -4.18 -7.56
C CYS A 13 -2.11 -2.72 -7.77
N LEU A 14 -1.28 -2.14 -6.89
CA LEU A 14 -0.80 -0.77 -7.06
C LEU A 14 0.05 -0.63 -8.33
N ALA A 15 0.94 -1.58 -8.59
CA ALA A 15 1.75 -1.58 -9.81
C ALA A 15 0.85 -1.61 -11.06
N ALA A 16 -0.17 -2.45 -11.09
CA ALA A 16 -1.11 -2.54 -12.21
C ALA A 16 -1.82 -1.20 -12.47
N ILE A 17 -2.30 -0.56 -11.41
CA ILE A 17 -2.95 0.74 -11.48
C ILE A 17 -2.00 1.80 -12.06
N GLN A 18 -0.78 1.89 -11.53
CA GLN A 18 0.18 2.90 -11.95
C GLN A 18 0.64 2.70 -13.40
N ILE A 19 0.89 1.46 -13.79
CA ILE A 19 1.26 1.15 -15.18
C ILE A 19 0.14 1.58 -16.14
N LYS A 20 -1.10 1.23 -15.80
CA LYS A 20 -2.26 1.53 -16.64
C LYS A 20 -2.55 3.02 -16.73
N ARG A 21 -2.38 3.77 -15.64
CA ARG A 21 -2.55 5.23 -15.61
C ARG A 21 -1.47 5.95 -16.41
N ASN A 22 -0.22 5.52 -16.27
CA ASN A 22 0.90 6.13 -16.98
C ASN A 22 0.91 5.80 -18.47
N ASN A 23 0.37 4.65 -18.84
CA ASN A 23 0.29 4.24 -20.24
C ASN A 23 -0.99 3.45 -20.51
N PRO A 24 -2.11 4.14 -20.82
CA PRO A 24 -3.41 3.49 -21.01
C PRO A 24 -3.47 2.46 -22.13
N LYS A 25 -2.53 2.49 -23.08
CA LYS A 25 -2.48 1.56 -24.21
C LYS A 25 -1.82 0.21 -23.87
N VAL A 26 -1.13 0.13 -22.74
CA VAL A 26 -0.50 -1.11 -22.28
C VAL A 26 -1.57 -2.08 -21.78
N ASN A 27 -1.47 -3.35 -22.20
CA ASN A 27 -2.30 -4.42 -21.65
C ASN A 27 -1.66 -4.95 -20.36
N VAL A 28 -2.37 -4.84 -19.25
CA VAL A 28 -1.89 -5.32 -17.95
C VAL A 28 -2.76 -6.48 -17.51
N THR A 29 -2.11 -7.61 -17.21
CA THR A 29 -2.77 -8.79 -16.65
C THR A 29 -2.15 -9.13 -15.32
N VAL A 30 -2.97 -9.30 -14.29
CA VAL A 30 -2.52 -9.70 -12.95
C VAL A 30 -2.90 -11.16 -12.73
N TYR A 31 -1.91 -11.98 -12.35
CA TYR A 31 -2.08 -13.40 -12.08
C TYR A 31 -2.03 -13.64 -10.58
N GLU A 32 -3.03 -14.31 -10.04
CA GLU A 32 -3.13 -14.64 -8.62
C GLU A 32 -3.28 -16.15 -8.43
N ALA A 33 -2.41 -16.73 -7.59
CA ALA A 33 -2.45 -18.15 -7.27
C ALA A 33 -3.61 -18.53 -6.34
N GLY A 34 -4.04 -17.60 -5.50
CA GLY A 34 -5.15 -17.82 -4.55
C GLY A 34 -6.52 -17.57 -5.18
N ILE A 35 -7.57 -17.78 -4.38
CA ILE A 35 -8.97 -17.66 -4.82
C ILE A 35 -9.36 -16.17 -5.01
N LYS A 36 -8.78 -15.27 -4.20
CA LYS A 36 -9.13 -13.85 -4.18
C LYS A 36 -7.89 -12.96 -4.23
N PRO A 37 -7.97 -11.78 -4.86
CA PRO A 37 -6.95 -10.76 -4.73
C PRO A 37 -6.99 -10.14 -3.32
N LEU A 38 -5.89 -9.50 -2.91
CA LEU A 38 -5.80 -8.67 -1.70
C LEU A 38 -6.14 -9.40 -0.39
N ILE A 39 -5.89 -10.70 -0.33
CA ILE A 39 -6.27 -11.53 0.84
C ILE A 39 -5.58 -11.05 2.13
N LYS A 40 -4.28 -10.72 2.06
CA LYS A 40 -3.54 -10.22 3.23
C LYS A 40 -3.99 -8.82 3.63
N VAL A 41 -4.29 -7.97 2.68
CA VAL A 41 -4.82 -6.62 2.95
C VAL A 41 -6.15 -6.71 3.70
N ALA A 42 -7.02 -7.62 3.32
CA ALA A 42 -8.33 -7.79 3.94
C ALA A 42 -8.27 -8.15 5.43
N ILE A 43 -7.20 -8.83 5.87
CA ILE A 43 -7.06 -9.27 7.27
C ILE A 43 -6.14 -8.36 8.11
N THR A 44 -5.38 -7.45 7.50
CA THR A 44 -4.47 -6.59 8.25
C THR A 44 -5.22 -5.66 9.19
N GLY A 45 -4.58 -5.31 10.31
CA GLY A 45 -5.15 -4.41 11.30
C GLY A 45 -6.48 -4.90 11.88
N GLY A 46 -6.70 -6.21 11.99
CA GLY A 46 -7.96 -6.77 12.46
C GLY A 46 -9.14 -6.51 11.52
N GLY A 47 -8.90 -6.50 10.21
CA GLY A 47 -9.90 -6.20 9.18
C GLY A 47 -10.09 -4.71 8.89
N ARG A 48 -9.27 -3.84 9.50
CA ARG A 48 -9.35 -2.38 9.30
C ARG A 48 -8.40 -1.87 8.22
N CYS A 49 -7.60 -2.74 7.61
CA CYS A 49 -6.55 -2.39 6.66
C CYS A 49 -5.50 -1.44 7.26
N ASN A 50 -4.50 -2.01 7.94
CA ASN A 50 -3.33 -1.24 8.37
C ASN A 50 -2.50 -0.89 7.14
N LEU A 51 -2.54 0.37 6.74
CA LEU A 51 -2.01 0.81 5.46
C LEU A 51 -0.53 1.20 5.54
N THR A 52 -0.16 2.00 6.54
CA THR A 52 1.18 2.53 6.70
C THR A 52 1.40 3.00 8.14
N ASN A 53 2.59 3.54 8.41
CA ASN A 53 2.96 4.11 9.69
C ASN A 53 3.76 5.39 9.43
N SER A 54 3.58 6.42 10.25
CA SER A 54 4.33 7.67 10.12
C SER A 54 5.79 7.55 10.55
N PHE A 55 6.10 6.56 11.38
CA PHE A 55 7.42 6.36 11.99
C PHE A 55 7.93 7.53 12.86
N ASP A 56 7.05 8.41 13.33
CA ASP A 56 7.44 9.59 14.10
C ASP A 56 8.13 9.28 15.43
N GLY A 57 7.88 8.11 16.01
CA GLY A 57 8.45 7.72 17.29
C GLY A 57 9.81 7.03 17.21
N ILE A 58 10.38 6.82 16.02
CA ILE A 58 11.63 6.08 15.85
C ILE A 58 12.81 6.99 15.53
N ARG A 59 14.02 6.59 15.99
CA ARG A 59 15.27 7.33 15.72
C ARG A 59 15.76 7.12 14.30
N SER A 60 15.59 5.91 13.76
CA SER A 60 15.98 5.56 12.40
C SER A 60 15.13 4.41 11.87
N LEU A 61 15.13 4.21 10.55
CA LEU A 61 14.45 3.07 9.93
C LEU A 61 15.00 1.71 10.37
N ASP A 62 16.23 1.66 10.87
CA ASP A 62 16.82 0.42 11.39
C ASP A 62 16.05 -0.15 12.59
N GLU A 63 15.36 0.70 13.38
CA GLU A 63 14.50 0.26 14.47
C GLU A 63 13.27 -0.49 13.97
N ALA A 64 12.62 0.04 12.94
CA ALA A 64 11.42 -0.57 12.37
C ALA A 64 11.76 -1.75 11.44
N TYR A 65 12.87 -1.65 10.74
CA TYR A 65 13.32 -2.63 9.76
C TYR A 65 14.75 -3.04 10.03
N PRO A 66 15.01 -3.92 10.99
CA PRO A 66 16.36 -4.42 11.26
C PRO A 66 17.02 -5.06 10.05
N ARG A 67 16.20 -5.59 9.15
CA ARG A 67 16.62 -6.09 7.83
C ARG A 67 15.99 -5.24 6.74
N GLY A 68 16.78 -4.85 5.75
CA GLY A 68 16.29 -4.09 4.60
C GLY A 68 16.19 -2.59 4.78
N ALA A 69 16.56 -2.02 5.94
CA ALA A 69 16.48 -0.58 6.18
C ALA A 69 17.28 0.23 5.15
N ARG A 70 18.43 -0.26 4.73
CA ARG A 70 19.27 0.41 3.73
C ARG A 70 18.57 0.56 2.38
N LEU A 71 17.86 -0.47 1.94
CA LEU A 71 17.05 -0.43 0.72
C LEU A 71 15.87 0.51 0.90
N LEU A 72 15.15 0.41 2.02
CA LEU A 72 13.98 1.24 2.30
C LEU A 72 14.34 2.72 2.41
N LYS A 73 15.48 3.08 3.00
CA LYS A 73 15.95 4.47 3.01
C LYS A 73 16.06 5.06 1.60
N ARG A 74 16.51 4.25 0.66
CA ARG A 74 16.59 4.66 -0.76
C ARG A 74 15.22 4.80 -1.40
N LEU A 75 14.34 3.80 -1.19
CA LEU A 75 13.01 3.79 -1.75
C LEU A 75 12.13 4.90 -1.18
N PHE A 76 12.25 5.19 0.10
CA PHE A 76 11.47 6.25 0.78
C PHE A 76 11.83 7.66 0.34
N ARG A 77 12.95 7.86 -0.32
CA ARG A 77 13.25 9.14 -0.98
C ARG A 77 12.32 9.43 -2.15
N THR A 78 11.82 8.38 -2.80
CA THR A 78 10.91 8.49 -3.94
C THR A 78 9.45 8.39 -3.52
N PHE A 79 9.14 7.49 -2.59
CA PHE A 79 7.77 7.22 -2.15
C PHE A 79 7.78 6.72 -0.70
N ASP A 80 7.36 7.56 0.25
CA ASP A 80 7.34 7.26 1.67
C ASP A 80 5.90 7.16 2.23
N TYR A 81 5.74 7.10 3.56
CA TYR A 81 4.44 7.01 4.21
C TYR A 81 3.55 8.21 3.90
N SER A 82 4.12 9.41 3.79
CA SER A 82 3.39 10.63 3.45
C SER A 82 2.81 10.56 2.04
N ASP A 83 3.58 10.04 1.09
CA ASP A 83 3.12 9.82 -0.28
C ASP A 83 2.02 8.79 -0.35
N VAL A 84 2.10 7.70 0.44
CA VAL A 84 1.03 6.70 0.56
C VAL A 84 -0.25 7.36 1.08
N TYR A 85 -0.14 8.13 2.15
CA TYR A 85 -1.26 8.84 2.76
C TYR A 85 -1.96 9.75 1.75
N GLN A 86 -1.18 10.61 1.08
CA GLN A 86 -1.68 11.54 0.07
C GLN A 86 -2.30 10.83 -1.12
N TRP A 87 -1.71 9.72 -1.56
CA TRP A 87 -2.23 8.96 -2.68
C TRP A 87 -3.64 8.44 -2.38
N PHE A 88 -3.84 7.82 -1.23
CA PHE A 88 -5.16 7.30 -0.85
C PHE A 88 -6.18 8.43 -0.63
N GLU A 89 -5.78 9.54 -0.01
CA GLU A 89 -6.68 10.68 0.15
C GLU A 89 -7.09 11.28 -1.20
N SER A 90 -6.15 11.38 -2.16
CA SER A 90 -6.45 11.86 -3.51
C SER A 90 -7.42 10.96 -4.27
N GLU A 91 -7.48 9.66 -3.91
CA GLU A 91 -8.45 8.71 -4.44
C GLU A 91 -9.80 8.74 -3.71
N GLY A 92 -9.99 9.66 -2.78
CA GLY A 92 -11.22 9.80 -2.01
C GLY A 92 -11.34 8.84 -0.81
N VAL A 93 -10.24 8.26 -0.38
CA VAL A 93 -10.20 7.34 0.78
C VAL A 93 -9.84 8.11 2.02
N SER A 94 -10.73 8.13 3.02
CA SER A 94 -10.45 8.75 4.32
C SER A 94 -9.60 7.83 5.17
N LEU A 95 -8.55 8.40 5.79
CA LEU A 95 -7.60 7.68 6.63
C LEU A 95 -7.67 8.19 8.07
N THR A 96 -7.29 7.35 9.02
CA THR A 96 -7.13 7.72 10.43
C THR A 96 -5.80 7.20 10.95
N THR A 97 -5.13 8.03 11.76
CA THR A 97 -3.86 7.67 12.41
C THR A 97 -4.15 7.39 13.88
N GLN A 98 -3.61 6.27 14.38
CA GLN A 98 -3.72 5.89 15.78
C GLN A 98 -2.51 6.38 16.60
N ASP A 99 -2.58 6.23 17.94
CA ASP A 99 -1.53 6.68 18.87
C ASP A 99 -0.17 5.99 18.62
N ASP A 100 -0.17 4.79 18.09
CA ASP A 100 1.02 4.04 17.69
C ASP A 100 1.52 4.40 16.27
N GLU A 101 1.02 5.50 15.71
CA GLU A 101 1.32 6.00 14.37
C GLU A 101 0.88 5.08 13.21
N CYS A 102 0.16 3.99 13.49
CA CYS A 102 -0.44 3.17 12.45
C CYS A 102 -1.59 3.91 11.77
N VAL A 103 -1.62 3.86 10.44
CA VAL A 103 -2.63 4.51 9.62
C VAL A 103 -3.59 3.47 9.05
N PHE A 104 -4.88 3.66 9.31
CA PHE A 104 -5.95 2.76 8.90
C PHE A 104 -6.97 3.47 8.01
N LEU A 105 -7.72 2.70 7.22
CA LEU A 105 -8.89 3.22 6.53
C LEU A 105 -9.96 3.63 7.54
N TYR A 106 -10.61 4.76 7.29
CA TYR A 106 -11.70 5.22 8.14
C TYR A 106 -12.89 4.26 8.07
N ARG A 107 -13.37 3.80 9.23
CA ARG A 107 -14.31 2.67 9.35
C ARG A 107 -15.60 2.79 8.55
N LYS A 108 -16.10 4.01 8.30
CA LYS A 108 -17.33 4.24 7.53
C LYS A 108 -17.23 3.84 6.05
N MET A 109 -16.01 3.70 5.51
CA MET A 109 -15.81 3.35 4.10
C MET A 109 -15.64 1.85 3.85
N LEU A 110 -15.35 1.06 4.89
CA LEU A 110 -15.12 -0.38 4.76
C LEU A 110 -16.37 -1.19 4.39
N TRP A 111 -17.57 -0.60 4.49
CA TRP A 111 -18.84 -1.30 4.33
C TRP A 111 -19.72 -0.77 3.20
N ARG A 112 -19.20 0.05 2.31
CA ARG A 112 -19.88 0.38 1.05
C ARG A 112 -19.40 -0.57 -0.05
N SER A 113 -19.91 -1.78 0.00
CA SER A 113 -19.92 -2.65 -1.16
C SER A 113 -21.07 -2.25 -2.08
#